data_ad12179313499a2badb4b49f29adb13c
#
_entry.id   ad12179313499a2badb4b49f29adb13c
#
_cell.length_a   1.000
_cell.length_b   1.000
_cell.length_c   1.000
_cell.angle_alpha   90.00
_cell.angle_beta   90.00
_cell.angle_gamma   90.00
#
_symmetry.space_group_name_H-M   'P 1'
#
loop_
_entity.id
_entity.type
_entity.pdbx_description
1 polymer ?
#
loop_
_entity_poly.entity_id
_entity_poly.type
_entity_poly.pdbx_seq_one_letter_code
_entity_poly.pdbx_strand_id
1 'polypeptide(L)'
;NENVSKFEYENPLALLYEAEGNVKKTQLRYNGNIVYNPIKDLTLSAVFSYIRDNMNRGYGETLNHISALRDGLAGWSSVGAYTKMEKLMELTAQYNKEIDAHKFSVLGGYSYNETDFEELWIDNYGFQDDYFGGWHNIGIGSALKDGKANIGSKKTPTNLIGFFGRATYSFKNRYLLMGALRYEGASQLWGTDNAWGLFPSVSF
;
A
#
# COMPACT_ATOMS: atom_id res chain seq x y z
N ASN A 1 6.74 34.98 33.95
CA ASN A 1 7.24 34.65 32.61
C ASN A 1 8.54 33.84 32.75
N GLU A 2 8.39 32.57 33.08
CA GLU A 2 9.52 31.63 33.02
C GLU A 2 9.61 31.15 31.59
N ASN A 3 10.74 31.41 30.95
CA ASN A 3 11.14 30.80 29.69
C ASN A 3 11.30 29.29 29.95
N VAL A 4 10.28 28.53 29.70
CA VAL A 4 10.35 27.07 29.65
C VAL A 4 11.32 26.73 28.52
N SER A 5 12.48 26.17 28.90
CA SER A 5 13.52 25.85 27.94
C SER A 5 13.00 24.79 26.97
N LYS A 6 13.36 24.92 25.70
CA LYS A 6 13.02 24.00 24.59
C LYS A 6 13.45 22.53 24.80
N PHE A 7 14.00 22.19 25.97
CA PHE A 7 14.58 20.88 26.31
C PHE A 7 13.96 20.25 27.58
N GLU A 8 12.81 20.74 28.07
CA GLU A 8 12.09 20.01 29.11
C GLU A 8 11.48 18.74 28.50
N TYR A 9 11.94 17.61 29.01
CA TYR A 9 11.41 16.30 28.64
C TYR A 9 9.96 16.22 29.10
N GLU A 10 9.04 15.98 28.16
CA GLU A 10 7.65 15.74 28.44
C GLU A 10 7.51 14.48 29.32
N ASN A 11 6.61 14.52 30.32
CA ASN A 11 6.40 13.38 31.20
C ASN A 11 5.86 12.19 30.37
N PRO A 12 6.59 11.07 30.24
CA PRO A 12 6.16 9.93 29.45
C PRO A 12 4.83 9.32 29.92
N LEU A 13 4.49 9.42 31.19
CA LEU A 13 3.21 8.93 31.73
C LEU A 13 2.05 9.81 31.27
N ALA A 14 2.23 11.13 31.20
CA ALA A 14 1.20 12.01 30.67
C ALA A 14 0.94 11.72 29.19
N LEU A 15 1.98 11.48 28.38
CA LEU A 15 1.81 11.08 26.97
C LEU A 15 1.01 9.78 26.81
N LEU A 16 1.15 8.84 27.75
CA LEU A 16 0.49 7.54 27.70
C LEU A 16 -0.99 7.60 28.17
N TYR A 17 -1.27 8.38 29.21
CA TYR A 17 -2.59 8.40 29.84
C TYR A 17 -3.53 9.47 29.28
N GLU A 18 -2.97 10.51 28.66
CA GLU A 18 -3.74 11.63 28.12
C GLU A 18 -4.00 11.50 26.61
N ALA A 19 -3.69 10.33 26.02
CA ALA A 19 -4.00 10.03 24.64
C ALA A 19 -4.61 8.63 24.51
N GLU A 20 -5.58 8.52 23.61
CA GLU A 20 -6.22 7.24 23.27
C GLU A 20 -6.36 7.12 21.75
N GLY A 21 -6.18 5.92 21.24
CA GLY A 21 -6.33 5.67 19.81
C GLY A 21 -6.86 4.26 19.52
N ASN A 22 -7.62 4.16 18.45
CA ASN A 22 -8.15 2.88 17.96
C ASN A 22 -7.95 2.77 16.45
N VAL A 23 -7.52 1.59 16.00
CA VAL A 23 -7.41 1.25 14.57
C VAL A 23 -8.15 -0.05 14.32
N LYS A 24 -9.15 0.00 13.44
CA LYS A 24 -9.86 -1.18 12.96
C LYS A 24 -9.54 -1.40 11.48
N LYS A 25 -8.84 -2.50 11.19
CA LYS A 25 -8.53 -2.91 9.81
C LYS A 25 -9.31 -4.18 9.46
N THR A 26 -9.94 -4.16 8.28
CA THR A 26 -10.59 -5.33 7.69
C THR A 26 -9.95 -5.58 6.33
N GLN A 27 -9.44 -6.79 6.12
CA GLN A 27 -8.85 -7.22 4.85
C GLN A 27 -9.67 -8.35 4.25
N LEU A 28 -10.01 -8.21 3.00
CA LEU A 28 -10.62 -9.23 2.16
C LEU A 28 -9.62 -9.60 1.07
N ARG A 29 -9.35 -10.91 0.90
CA ARG A 29 -8.44 -11.41 -0.12
C ARG A 29 -9.04 -12.58 -0.87
N TYR A 30 -9.05 -12.49 -2.19
CA TYR A 30 -9.38 -13.57 -3.11
C TYR A 30 -8.20 -13.86 -4.02
N ASN A 31 -7.85 -15.13 -4.18
CA ASN A 31 -6.85 -15.58 -5.14
C ASN A 31 -7.43 -16.74 -5.94
N GLY A 32 -7.23 -16.70 -7.24
CA GLY A 32 -7.58 -17.77 -8.16
C GLY A 32 -6.40 -18.12 -9.04
N ASN A 33 -6.21 -19.40 -9.31
CA ASN A 33 -5.20 -19.88 -10.25
C ASN A 33 -5.86 -20.93 -11.15
N ILE A 34 -5.69 -20.77 -12.46
CA ILE A 34 -6.13 -21.72 -13.48
C ILE A 34 -4.89 -22.17 -14.23
N VAL A 35 -4.69 -23.49 -14.30
CA VAL A 35 -3.59 -24.11 -15.04
C VAL A 35 -4.19 -25.03 -16.08
N TYR A 36 -3.74 -24.87 -17.33
CA TYR A 36 -4.17 -25.69 -18.45
C TYR A 36 -2.97 -26.19 -19.24
N ASN A 37 -2.91 -27.50 -19.46
CA ASN A 37 -1.84 -28.16 -20.22
C ASN A 37 -2.43 -28.69 -21.54
N PRO A 38 -2.46 -27.89 -22.62
CA PRO A 38 -3.04 -28.32 -23.90
C PRO A 38 -2.23 -29.46 -24.56
N ILE A 39 -0.92 -29.48 -24.33
CA ILE A 39 0.01 -30.53 -24.78
C ILE A 39 1.04 -30.80 -23.67
N LYS A 40 1.70 -31.94 -23.71
CA LYS A 40 2.63 -32.44 -22.69
C LYS A 40 3.68 -31.42 -22.22
N ASP A 41 4.23 -30.65 -23.15
CA ASP A 41 5.37 -29.76 -22.90
C ASP A 41 4.95 -28.29 -22.70
N LEU A 42 3.64 -27.94 -22.81
CA LEU A 42 3.12 -26.58 -22.71
C LEU A 42 2.17 -26.43 -21.52
N THR A 43 2.46 -25.44 -20.67
CA THR A 43 1.61 -25.05 -19.55
C THR A 43 1.16 -23.60 -19.74
N LEU A 44 -0.16 -23.39 -19.74
CA LEU A 44 -0.77 -22.08 -19.69
C LEU A 44 -1.28 -21.84 -18.26
N SER A 45 -1.00 -20.68 -17.69
CA SER A 45 -1.46 -20.33 -16.36
C SER A 45 -2.07 -18.93 -16.34
N ALA A 46 -3.16 -18.81 -15.59
CA ALA A 46 -3.80 -17.53 -15.30
C ALA A 46 -3.95 -17.38 -13.79
N VAL A 47 -3.38 -16.33 -13.23
CA VAL A 47 -3.47 -15.98 -11.82
C VAL A 47 -4.28 -14.70 -11.67
N PHE A 48 -5.24 -14.71 -10.75
CA PHE A 48 -6.04 -13.54 -10.38
C PHE A 48 -5.94 -13.34 -8.89
N SER A 49 -5.70 -12.10 -8.47
CA SER A 49 -5.72 -11.71 -7.07
C SER A 49 -6.53 -10.42 -6.91
N TYR A 50 -7.37 -10.41 -5.88
CA TYR A 50 -8.09 -9.23 -5.43
C TYR A 50 -7.90 -9.08 -3.93
N ILE A 51 -7.43 -7.90 -3.53
CA ILE A 51 -7.25 -7.55 -2.12
C ILE A 51 -8.00 -6.25 -1.88
N ARG A 52 -8.78 -6.20 -0.82
CA ARG A 52 -9.42 -4.98 -0.33
C ARG A 52 -9.13 -4.81 1.14
N ASP A 53 -8.46 -3.72 1.46
CA ASP A 53 -8.19 -3.25 2.81
C ASP A 53 -9.10 -2.05 3.10
N ASN A 54 -9.87 -2.13 4.19
CA ASN A 54 -10.57 -0.99 4.76
C ASN A 54 -10.00 -0.75 6.15
N MET A 55 -9.63 0.48 6.46
CA MET A 55 -9.16 0.88 7.76
C MET A 55 -9.91 2.11 8.23
N ASN A 56 -10.35 2.07 9.49
CA ASN A 56 -10.82 3.23 10.22
C ASN A 56 -9.90 3.43 11.40
N ARG A 57 -9.50 4.67 11.64
CA ARG A 57 -8.68 5.08 12.78
C ARG A 57 -9.35 6.23 13.52
N GLY A 58 -9.25 6.20 14.80
CA GLY A 58 -9.58 7.32 15.69
C GLY A 58 -8.43 7.53 16.66
N TYR A 59 -8.11 8.77 16.93
CA TYR A 59 -7.10 9.16 17.92
C TYR A 59 -7.55 10.46 18.59
N GLY A 60 -7.34 10.56 19.89
CA GLY A 60 -7.68 11.75 20.67
C GLY A 60 -6.67 12.00 21.77
N GLU A 61 -6.40 13.27 21.98
CA GLU A 61 -5.63 13.83 23.09
C GLU A 61 -6.57 14.61 23.98
N THR A 62 -6.48 14.38 25.29
CA THR A 62 -7.32 15.08 26.28
C THR A 62 -6.95 16.56 26.37
N LEU A 63 -7.76 17.31 27.11
CA LEU A 63 -7.48 18.71 27.44
C LEU A 63 -6.16 18.89 28.20
N ASN A 64 -5.70 17.84 28.92
CA ASN A 64 -4.49 17.84 29.73
C ASN A 64 -3.27 17.28 28.99
N HIS A 65 -3.44 16.79 27.77
CA HIS A 65 -2.30 16.28 26.99
C HIS A 65 -1.30 17.42 26.72
N ILE A 66 -0.03 17.13 26.94
CA ILE A 66 1.02 18.17 26.93
C ILE A 66 1.17 18.88 25.59
N SER A 67 0.98 18.18 24.46
CA SER A 67 0.98 18.81 23.15
C SER A 67 -0.19 19.76 22.96
N ALA A 68 -1.39 19.36 23.41
CA ALA A 68 -2.57 20.22 23.36
C ALA A 68 -2.40 21.48 24.24
N LEU A 69 -1.84 21.31 25.44
CA LEU A 69 -1.55 22.44 26.36
C LEU A 69 -0.48 23.37 25.78
N ARG A 70 0.61 22.82 25.26
CA ARG A 70 1.70 23.61 24.66
C ARG A 70 1.20 24.45 23.49
N ASP A 71 0.35 23.88 22.64
CA ASP A 71 -0.14 24.52 21.44
C ASP A 71 -1.45 25.30 21.67
N GLY A 72 -1.99 25.29 22.91
CA GLY A 72 -3.20 25.98 23.31
C GLY A 72 -4.48 25.48 22.62
N LEU A 73 -4.51 24.17 22.29
CA LEU A 73 -5.54 23.60 21.41
C LEU A 73 -6.81 23.15 22.18
N ALA A 74 -6.76 23.01 23.51
CA ALA A 74 -7.87 22.46 24.33
C ALA A 74 -8.34 21.09 23.79
N GLY A 75 -7.43 20.09 23.84
CA GLY A 75 -7.63 18.76 23.29
C GLY A 75 -7.49 18.72 21.78
N TRP A 76 -7.13 17.56 21.22
CA TRP A 76 -7.02 17.33 19.80
C TRP A 76 -7.55 15.96 19.42
N SER A 77 -8.16 15.83 18.26
CA SER A 77 -8.65 14.54 17.79
C SER A 77 -8.53 14.41 16.27
N SER A 78 -8.27 13.18 15.85
CA SER A 78 -8.18 12.79 14.45
C SER A 78 -9.06 11.58 14.15
N VAL A 79 -9.77 11.64 13.05
CA VAL A 79 -10.48 10.51 12.47
C VAL A 79 -10.00 10.33 11.04
N GLY A 80 -9.70 9.09 10.66
CA GLY A 80 -9.32 8.78 9.29
C GLY A 80 -9.92 7.45 8.84
N ALA A 81 -10.22 7.39 7.57
CA ALA A 81 -10.63 6.16 6.90
C ALA A 81 -9.87 6.03 5.58
N TYR A 82 -9.38 4.84 5.28
CA TYR A 82 -8.90 4.55 3.94
C TYR A 82 -9.44 3.23 3.40
N THR A 83 -9.56 3.17 2.08
CA THR A 83 -9.79 1.95 1.33
C THR A 83 -8.64 1.78 0.33
N LYS A 84 -7.99 0.63 0.35
CA LYS A 84 -7.01 0.22 -0.66
C LYS A 84 -7.53 -1.02 -1.37
N MET A 85 -7.64 -0.95 -2.69
CA MET A 85 -7.97 -2.08 -3.55
C MET A 85 -6.78 -2.41 -4.44
N GLU A 86 -6.42 -3.69 -4.49
CA GLU A 86 -5.39 -4.21 -5.37
C GLU A 86 -5.98 -5.32 -6.23
N LYS A 87 -5.79 -5.23 -7.54
CA LYS A 87 -6.19 -6.24 -8.51
C LYS A 87 -4.95 -6.66 -9.29
N LEU A 88 -4.68 -7.93 -9.33
CA LEU A 88 -3.62 -8.53 -10.12
C LEU A 88 -4.21 -9.54 -11.09
N MET A 89 -3.78 -9.47 -12.33
CA MET A 89 -3.95 -10.51 -13.33
C MET A 89 -2.59 -10.84 -13.93
N GLU A 90 -2.23 -12.12 -13.94
CA GLU A 90 -1.03 -12.60 -14.60
C GLU A 90 -1.38 -13.78 -15.50
N LEU A 91 -0.95 -13.70 -16.75
CA LEU A 91 -1.10 -14.74 -17.75
C LEU A 91 0.27 -15.20 -18.18
N THR A 92 0.53 -16.50 -18.13
CA THR A 92 1.81 -17.07 -18.54
C THR A 92 1.61 -18.27 -19.47
N ALA A 93 2.55 -18.40 -20.40
CA ALA A 93 2.73 -19.59 -21.22
C ALA A 93 4.16 -20.09 -21.03
N GLN A 94 4.32 -21.32 -20.57
CA GLN A 94 5.61 -21.96 -20.37
C GLN A 94 5.71 -23.21 -21.22
N TYR A 95 6.75 -23.29 -22.05
CA TYR A 95 7.10 -24.45 -22.84
C TYR A 95 8.39 -25.06 -22.34
N ASN A 96 8.37 -26.34 -22.01
CA ASN A 96 9.53 -27.11 -21.53
C ASN A 96 9.82 -28.24 -22.50
N LYS A 97 11.08 -28.40 -22.91
CA LYS A 97 11.51 -29.49 -23.79
C LYS A 97 12.81 -30.09 -23.30
N GLU A 98 12.82 -31.39 -23.22
CA GLU A 98 14.02 -32.18 -22.91
C GLU A 98 14.34 -33.10 -24.10
N ILE A 99 15.55 -33.01 -24.59
CA ILE A 99 16.08 -33.84 -25.71
C ILE A 99 17.46 -34.32 -25.28
N ASP A 100 17.58 -35.59 -24.92
CA ASP A 100 18.80 -36.19 -24.40
C ASP A 100 19.40 -35.41 -23.21
N ALA A 101 20.56 -34.81 -23.42
CA ALA A 101 21.25 -34.04 -22.37
C ALA A 101 20.88 -32.53 -22.36
N HIS A 102 19.97 -32.11 -23.25
CA HIS A 102 19.59 -30.73 -23.43
C HIS A 102 18.19 -30.45 -22.84
N LYS A 103 18.08 -29.45 -21.99
CA LYS A 103 16.82 -29.00 -21.43
C LYS A 103 16.59 -27.54 -21.78
N PHE A 104 15.44 -27.25 -22.35
CA PHE A 104 15.00 -25.93 -22.73
C PHE A 104 13.73 -25.57 -21.96
N SER A 105 13.67 -24.39 -21.42
CA SER A 105 12.46 -23.81 -20.88
C SER A 105 12.29 -22.39 -21.39
N VAL A 106 11.14 -22.10 -21.98
CA VAL A 106 10.78 -20.74 -22.42
C VAL A 106 9.47 -20.36 -21.76
N LEU A 107 9.44 -19.21 -21.15
CA LEU A 107 8.26 -18.63 -20.52
C LEU A 107 8.03 -17.23 -21.11
N GLY A 108 6.79 -16.96 -21.50
CA GLY A 108 6.32 -15.63 -21.84
C GLY A 108 5.11 -15.31 -21.00
N GLY A 109 4.93 -14.04 -20.64
CA GLY A 109 3.82 -13.65 -19.80
C GLY A 109 3.42 -12.18 -19.93
N TYR A 110 2.24 -11.93 -19.44
CA TYR A 110 1.61 -10.61 -19.28
C TYR A 110 1.16 -10.44 -17.85
N SER A 111 1.40 -9.27 -17.28
CA SER A 111 0.91 -8.90 -15.96
C SER A 111 0.21 -7.55 -16.00
N TYR A 112 -0.91 -7.46 -15.29
CA TYR A 112 -1.63 -6.23 -15.01
C TYR A 112 -1.85 -6.10 -13.53
N ASN A 113 -1.42 -4.99 -12.95
CA ASN A 113 -1.65 -4.65 -11.56
C ASN A 113 -2.33 -3.28 -11.48
N GLU A 114 -3.44 -3.21 -10.76
CA GLU A 114 -4.19 -2.00 -10.46
C GLU A 114 -4.25 -1.84 -8.95
N THR A 115 -3.84 -0.67 -8.45
CA THR A 115 -4.01 -0.28 -7.06
C THR A 115 -4.82 1.01 -7.02
N ASP A 116 -5.94 0.99 -6.31
CA ASP A 116 -6.75 2.18 -6.03
C ASP A 116 -6.69 2.46 -4.52
N PHE A 117 -6.23 3.64 -4.16
CA PHE A 117 -6.12 4.09 -2.77
C PHE A 117 -6.96 5.34 -2.58
N GLU A 118 -7.90 5.28 -1.65
CA GLU A 118 -8.75 6.39 -1.23
C GLU A 118 -8.59 6.63 0.26
N GLU A 119 -8.39 7.86 0.66
CA GLU A 119 -8.23 8.29 2.03
C GLU A 119 -9.08 9.52 2.32
N LEU A 120 -9.66 9.56 3.51
CA LEU A 120 -10.36 10.71 4.11
C LEU A 120 -9.81 10.90 5.52
N TRP A 121 -9.56 12.16 5.91
CA TRP A 121 -9.16 12.50 7.28
C TRP A 121 -9.79 13.79 7.74
N ILE A 122 -9.99 13.87 9.05
CA ILE A 122 -10.48 15.05 9.77
C ILE A 122 -9.65 15.15 11.05
N ASP A 123 -9.01 16.31 11.24
CA ASP A 123 -8.38 16.69 12.51
C ASP A 123 -9.10 17.90 13.05
N ASN A 124 -9.50 17.85 14.31
CA ASN A 124 -10.21 18.92 14.98
C ASN A 124 -9.70 19.11 16.43
N TYR A 125 -9.94 20.27 17.01
CA TYR A 125 -9.53 20.62 18.36
C TYR A 125 -10.48 21.62 18.99
N GLY A 126 -10.21 21.99 20.25
CA GLY A 126 -11.08 22.91 21.01
C GLY A 126 -12.33 22.22 21.54
N PHE A 127 -12.13 21.08 22.18
CA PHE A 127 -13.21 20.34 22.88
C PHE A 127 -13.50 20.95 24.24
N GLN A 128 -14.76 20.83 24.72
CA GLN A 128 -15.17 21.36 26.00
C GLN A 128 -14.90 20.40 27.16
N ASP A 129 -14.86 19.09 26.86
CA ASP A 129 -14.62 18.02 27.83
C ASP A 129 -13.99 16.79 27.16
N ASP A 130 -13.53 15.87 28.00
CA ASP A 130 -12.86 14.63 27.60
C ASP A 130 -13.76 13.40 27.65
N TYR A 131 -15.08 13.57 27.88
CA TYR A 131 -16.00 12.51 28.25
C TYR A 131 -16.14 11.39 27.21
N PHE A 132 -15.97 11.68 25.91
CA PHE A 132 -16.20 10.70 24.84
C PHE A 132 -14.97 10.42 23.95
N GLY A 133 -13.76 10.81 24.34
CA GLY A 133 -12.64 10.79 23.41
C GLY A 133 -13.03 11.52 22.12
N GLY A 134 -12.42 12.66 21.83
CA GLY A 134 -12.87 13.61 20.80
C GLY A 134 -13.17 13.00 19.42
N TRP A 135 -12.55 11.86 19.06
CA TRP A 135 -12.79 11.23 17.76
C TRP A 135 -14.17 10.58 17.60
N HIS A 136 -14.87 10.23 18.68
CA HIS A 136 -16.23 9.68 18.62
C HIS A 136 -17.27 10.75 18.28
N ASN A 137 -16.95 12.01 18.55
CA ASN A 137 -17.80 13.15 18.21
C ASN A 137 -16.97 14.33 17.72
N ILE A 138 -16.16 14.11 16.68
CA ILE A 138 -15.17 15.07 16.21
C ILE A 138 -15.78 16.43 15.79
N GLY A 139 -17.05 16.45 15.42
CA GLY A 139 -17.75 17.66 14.97
C GLY A 139 -17.99 18.71 16.05
N ILE A 140 -17.86 18.38 17.36
CA ILE A 140 -18.10 19.34 18.45
C ILE A 140 -16.91 20.26 18.74
N GLY A 141 -15.71 19.92 18.29
CA GLY A 141 -14.52 20.77 18.44
C GLY A 141 -14.74 22.13 17.79
N SER A 142 -14.41 23.20 18.50
CA SER A 142 -14.66 24.58 18.06
C SER A 142 -13.91 24.97 16.80
N ALA A 143 -12.72 24.38 16.56
CA ALA A 143 -11.89 24.70 15.39
C ALA A 143 -12.62 24.41 14.06
N LEU A 144 -13.53 23.44 14.01
CA LEU A 144 -14.33 23.19 12.81
C LEU A 144 -15.27 24.39 12.50
N LYS A 145 -15.91 24.94 13.52
CA LYS A 145 -16.79 26.13 13.37
C LYS A 145 -16.00 27.36 12.97
N ASP A 146 -14.76 27.47 13.43
CA ASP A 146 -13.86 28.59 13.14
C ASP A 146 -13.13 28.45 11.80
N GLY A 147 -13.38 27.37 11.04
CA GLY A 147 -12.70 27.10 9.78
C GLY A 147 -11.22 26.75 9.94
N LYS A 148 -10.81 26.25 11.10
CA LYS A 148 -9.43 25.92 11.46
C LYS A 148 -9.17 24.39 11.52
N ALA A 149 -10.20 23.58 11.43
CA ALA A 149 -10.05 22.13 11.36
C ALA A 149 -9.35 21.72 10.06
N ASN A 150 -8.53 20.68 10.13
CA ASN A 150 -7.90 20.13 8.94
C ASN A 150 -8.77 18.98 8.40
N ILE A 151 -9.30 19.15 7.19
CA ILE A 151 -10.16 18.17 6.53
C ILE A 151 -9.60 17.92 5.14
N GLY A 152 -9.43 16.66 4.77
CA GLY A 152 -8.92 16.34 3.46
C GLY A 152 -9.35 14.96 2.98
N SER A 153 -9.23 14.78 1.67
CA SER A 153 -9.39 13.49 1.02
C SER A 153 -8.39 13.36 -0.13
N LYS A 154 -8.00 12.13 -0.41
CA LYS A 154 -7.07 11.83 -1.49
C LYS A 154 -7.47 10.54 -2.17
N LYS A 155 -7.42 10.53 -3.51
CA LYS A 155 -7.54 9.32 -4.31
C LYS A 155 -6.31 9.19 -5.20
N THR A 156 -5.68 8.02 -5.20
CA THR A 156 -4.47 7.76 -5.97
C THR A 156 -4.60 6.41 -6.68
N PRO A 157 -5.14 6.38 -7.90
CA PRO A 157 -5.14 5.19 -8.73
C PRO A 157 -3.75 5.00 -9.36
N THR A 158 -3.28 3.76 -9.40
CA THR A 158 -2.01 3.39 -10.06
C THR A 158 -2.18 2.10 -10.83
N ASN A 159 -1.64 2.05 -12.04
CA ASN A 159 -1.66 0.88 -12.92
C ASN A 159 -0.25 0.54 -13.36
N LEU A 160 0.04 -0.75 -13.39
CA LEU A 160 1.29 -1.31 -13.87
C LEU A 160 0.97 -2.42 -14.88
N ILE A 161 1.53 -2.30 -16.08
CA ILE A 161 1.37 -3.30 -17.15
C ILE A 161 2.75 -3.82 -17.49
N GLY A 162 2.92 -5.14 -17.55
CA GLY A 162 4.19 -5.75 -17.86
C GLY A 162 4.06 -6.89 -18.86
N PHE A 163 5.00 -6.94 -19.81
CA PHE A 163 5.25 -8.08 -20.66
C PHE A 163 6.61 -8.65 -20.27
N PHE A 164 6.71 -9.96 -20.12
CA PHE A 164 7.96 -10.56 -19.72
C PHE A 164 8.21 -11.88 -20.44
N GLY A 165 9.48 -12.19 -20.60
CA GLY A 165 9.92 -13.45 -21.16
C GLY A 165 11.20 -13.94 -20.49
N ARG A 166 11.35 -15.24 -20.40
CA ARG A 166 12.53 -15.90 -19.87
C ARG A 166 12.83 -17.15 -20.70
N ALA A 167 14.07 -17.32 -21.08
CA ALA A 167 14.57 -18.54 -21.70
C ALA A 167 15.68 -19.13 -20.83
N THR A 168 15.59 -20.42 -20.55
CA THR A 168 16.58 -21.17 -19.78
C THR A 168 17.05 -22.35 -20.61
N TYR A 169 18.35 -22.55 -20.67
CA TYR A 169 18.99 -23.70 -21.30
C TYR A 169 19.90 -24.40 -20.31
N SER A 170 19.79 -25.72 -20.22
CA SER A 170 20.67 -26.56 -19.41
C SER A 170 21.26 -27.68 -20.23
N PHE A 171 22.56 -27.87 -20.14
CA PHE A 171 23.28 -28.95 -20.75
C PHE A 171 23.90 -29.90 -19.72
N LYS A 172 23.55 -31.18 -19.82
CA LYS A 172 23.99 -32.25 -18.90
C LYS A 172 23.74 -31.95 -17.41
N ASN A 173 22.74 -31.09 -17.07
CA ASN A 173 22.50 -30.58 -15.72
C ASN A 173 23.72 -29.91 -15.06
N ARG A 174 24.72 -29.51 -15.86
CA ARG A 174 25.98 -28.93 -15.38
C ARG A 174 26.17 -27.49 -15.82
N TYR A 175 25.79 -27.17 -17.04
CA TYR A 175 25.89 -25.84 -17.60
C TYR A 175 24.48 -25.25 -17.72
N LEU A 176 24.27 -24.12 -17.11
CA LEU A 176 22.98 -23.43 -17.11
C LEU A 176 23.18 -22.02 -17.70
N LEU A 177 22.34 -21.66 -18.67
CA LEU A 177 22.25 -20.30 -19.20
C LEU A 177 20.82 -19.83 -19.07
N MET A 178 20.61 -18.63 -18.56
CA MET A 178 19.29 -17.98 -18.48
C MET A 178 19.37 -16.56 -19.01
N GLY A 179 18.40 -16.20 -19.86
CA GLY A 179 18.14 -14.83 -20.28
C GLY A 179 16.70 -14.47 -19.94
N ALA A 180 16.48 -13.26 -19.43
CA ALA A 180 15.14 -12.75 -19.18
C ALA A 180 15.02 -11.29 -19.61
N LEU A 181 13.82 -10.91 -20.02
CA LEU A 181 13.47 -9.57 -20.43
C LEU A 181 12.11 -9.21 -19.86
N ARG A 182 12.00 -8.01 -19.27
CA ARG A 182 10.74 -7.42 -18.84
C ARG A 182 10.57 -6.04 -19.48
N TYR A 183 9.41 -5.81 -20.06
CA TYR A 183 8.99 -4.52 -20.59
C TYR A 183 7.77 -4.06 -19.80
N GLU A 184 7.88 -2.95 -19.08
CA GLU A 184 6.90 -2.55 -18.08
C GLU A 184 6.57 -1.07 -18.17
N GLY A 185 5.27 -0.77 -18.09
CA GLY A 185 4.73 0.59 -18.10
C GLY A 185 3.98 0.90 -16.81
N ALA A 186 4.23 2.08 -16.24
CA ALA A 186 3.63 2.56 -15.00
C ALA A 186 2.81 3.84 -15.23
N SER A 187 1.55 3.85 -14.74
CA SER A 187 0.67 5.02 -14.89
C SER A 187 1.19 6.27 -14.20
N GLN A 188 2.00 6.12 -13.16
CA GLN A 188 2.62 7.24 -12.43
C GLN A 188 3.61 8.04 -13.28
N LEU A 189 4.16 7.41 -14.32
CA LEU A 189 5.10 8.01 -15.26
C LEU A 189 4.42 8.43 -16.58
N TRP A 190 3.12 8.31 -16.67
CA TRP A 190 2.35 8.66 -17.88
C TRP A 190 2.51 10.14 -18.23
N GLY A 191 2.77 10.42 -19.50
CA GLY A 191 3.07 11.76 -19.97
C GLY A 191 4.55 12.15 -19.89
N THR A 192 5.42 11.25 -19.44
CA THR A 192 6.87 11.38 -19.54
C THR A 192 7.44 10.44 -20.61
N ASP A 193 8.65 10.73 -21.08
CA ASP A 193 9.36 9.85 -22.03
C ASP A 193 9.76 8.49 -21.43
N ASN A 194 9.63 8.33 -20.10
CA ASN A 194 10.02 7.16 -19.34
C ASN A 194 8.83 6.34 -18.81
N ALA A 195 7.64 6.49 -19.40
CA ALA A 195 6.45 5.74 -18.97
C ALA A 195 6.62 4.21 -19.10
N TRP A 196 7.51 3.77 -19.97
CA TRP A 196 7.86 2.37 -20.21
C TRP A 196 9.35 2.12 -19.99
N GLY A 197 9.68 1.04 -19.31
CA GLY A 197 11.05 0.60 -19.06
C GLY A 197 11.31 -0.80 -19.61
N LEU A 198 12.54 -1.05 -20.07
CA LEU A 198 13.03 -2.35 -20.51
C LEU A 198 14.10 -2.85 -19.53
N PHE A 199 13.92 -4.05 -18.99
CA PHE A 199 14.76 -4.63 -17.94
C PHE A 199 15.31 -5.99 -18.39
N PRO A 200 16.50 -6.04 -19.05
CA PRO A 200 17.15 -7.30 -19.41
C PRO A 200 17.94 -7.89 -18.24
N SER A 201 18.03 -9.22 -18.18
CA SER A 201 18.92 -9.93 -17.27
C SER A 201 19.49 -11.20 -17.93
N VAL A 202 20.71 -11.54 -17.56
CA VAL A 202 21.42 -12.76 -18.02
C VAL A 202 22.13 -13.38 -16.82
N SER A 203 22.10 -14.72 -16.75
CA SER A 203 22.89 -15.48 -15.78
C SER A 203 23.43 -16.78 -16.38
N PHE A 204 24.55 -17.25 -15.87
CA PHE A 204 25.22 -18.51 -16.28
C PHE A 204 25.92 -19.14 -15.09
#